data_5ded38a37a389c62ff0c9bdf9afe2812
#
_entry.id   5ded38a37a389c62ff0c9bdf9afe2812
#
_cell.length_a   1.000
_cell.length_b   1.000
_cell.length_c   1.000
_cell.angle_alpha   90.00
_cell.angle_beta   90.00
_cell.angle_gamma   90.00
#
_symmetry.space_group_name_H-M   'P 1'
#
loop_
_entity.id
_entity.type
_entity.pdbx_description
1 polymer ?
#
loop_
_entity_poly.entity_id
_entity_poly.type
_entity_poly.pdbx_seq_one_letter_code
_entity_poly.pdbx_strand_id
1 'polypeptide(L)'
;QYGNIMAIQSQDQLITSLTSGKTWRADWNKITGGAAYTAGRWYDLSPLNGTPIANTWAGTALNAQVPSETSGFSLYHGGNVSTDVKNLLNMGAVSAVATAVPSTLMLVDMCLYYPGISMNSATAQTLVNTNTLTRYTTGAGLRAALVIQTTAGATAHNIAISYTNQAGTAGRTLP
;
A
#
# COMPACT_ATOMS: atom_id res chain seq x y z
N GLN A 1 -14.29 -29.30 1.00
CA GLN A 1 -15.01 -28.85 2.21
C GLN A 1 -14.57 -27.41 2.46
N TYR A 2 -15.39 -26.45 2.06
CA TYR A 2 -15.12 -25.03 2.31
C TYR A 2 -15.31 -24.81 3.80
N GLY A 3 -14.23 -24.57 4.52
CA GLY A 3 -14.28 -24.15 5.91
C GLY A 3 -15.15 -22.90 6.03
N ASN A 4 -16.07 -22.91 6.97
CA ASN A 4 -16.92 -21.77 7.28
C ASN A 4 -16.05 -20.54 7.52
N ILE A 5 -16.01 -19.64 6.55
CA ILE A 5 -15.52 -18.29 6.77
C ILE A 5 -16.59 -17.62 7.64
N MET A 6 -16.38 -17.61 8.94
CA MET A 6 -17.29 -16.98 9.89
C MET A 6 -17.13 -15.46 9.79
N ALA A 7 -17.75 -14.89 8.79
CA ALA A 7 -17.99 -13.45 8.78
C ALA A 7 -18.90 -13.10 9.97
N ILE A 8 -18.69 -11.94 10.58
CA ILE A 8 -19.61 -11.42 11.61
C ILE A 8 -20.97 -11.20 10.92
N GLN A 9 -21.96 -12.00 11.28
CA GLN A 9 -23.28 -12.03 10.66
C GLN A 9 -24.38 -11.45 11.57
N SER A 10 -24.06 -11.15 12.81
CA SER A 10 -25.02 -10.60 13.77
C SER A 10 -24.38 -9.58 14.70
N GLN A 11 -25.20 -8.73 15.30
CA GLN A 11 -24.75 -7.78 16.30
C GLN A 11 -24.15 -8.46 17.53
N ASP A 12 -24.70 -9.60 17.94
CA ASP A 12 -24.19 -10.38 19.08
C ASP A 12 -22.77 -10.91 18.79
N GLN A 13 -22.52 -11.38 17.59
CA GLN A 13 -21.17 -11.80 17.18
C GLN A 13 -20.18 -10.64 17.16
N LEU A 14 -20.63 -9.45 16.76
CA LEU A 14 -19.80 -8.24 16.82
C LEU A 14 -19.49 -7.89 18.29
N ILE A 15 -20.49 -7.86 19.16
CA ILE A 15 -20.32 -7.59 20.59
C ILE A 15 -19.38 -8.63 21.22
N THR A 16 -19.56 -9.90 20.92
CA THR A 16 -18.70 -10.99 21.42
C THR A 16 -17.26 -10.79 20.94
N SER A 17 -17.04 -10.40 19.68
CA SER A 17 -15.73 -10.13 19.13
C SER A 17 -15.05 -8.95 19.83
N LEU A 18 -15.80 -7.88 20.11
CA LEU A 18 -15.32 -6.71 20.83
C LEU A 18 -14.91 -7.05 22.27
N THR A 19 -15.74 -7.79 22.98
CA THR A 19 -15.51 -8.15 24.40
C THR A 19 -14.42 -9.20 24.59
N SER A 20 -14.20 -10.07 23.60
CA SER A 20 -13.17 -11.10 23.63
C SER A 20 -11.77 -10.63 23.18
N GLY A 21 -11.61 -9.33 22.92
CA GLY A 21 -10.33 -8.75 22.44
C GLY A 21 -9.94 -9.17 21.02
N LYS A 22 -10.88 -9.71 20.24
CA LYS A 22 -10.65 -10.13 18.84
C LYS A 22 -10.80 -8.99 17.83
N THR A 23 -11.12 -7.80 18.29
CA THR A 23 -11.16 -6.59 17.47
C THR A 23 -9.91 -5.76 17.69
N TRP A 24 -9.41 -5.19 16.61
CA TRP A 24 -8.26 -4.30 16.64
C TRP A 24 -8.62 -2.95 16.03
N ARG A 25 -8.12 -1.89 16.65
CA ARG A 25 -8.19 -0.54 16.10
C ARG A 25 -6.78 -0.04 15.83
N ALA A 26 -6.55 0.42 14.62
CA ALA A 26 -5.33 1.13 14.27
C ALA A 26 -5.68 2.58 13.97
N ASP A 27 -4.97 3.49 14.58
CA ASP A 27 -5.08 4.92 14.33
C ASP A 27 -3.92 5.36 13.44
N TRP A 28 -4.24 6.21 12.49
CA TRP A 28 -3.30 6.77 11.55
C TRP A 28 -3.43 8.28 11.57
N ASN A 29 -2.33 8.96 11.87
CA ASN A 29 -2.31 10.42 11.94
C ASN A 29 -1.08 10.93 11.19
N LYS A 30 -1.27 11.54 10.05
CA LYS A 30 -0.21 12.12 9.23
C LYS A 30 -0.36 13.63 9.14
N ILE A 31 0.75 14.32 9.33
CA ILE A 31 0.83 15.77 9.24
C ILE A 31 1.15 16.11 7.79
N THR A 32 0.24 16.77 7.11
CA THR A 32 0.50 17.22 5.75
C THR A 32 1.52 18.34 5.75
N GLY A 33 2.47 18.31 4.82
CA GLY A 33 3.63 19.21 4.78
C GLY A 33 3.35 20.64 4.32
N GLY A 34 2.14 21.15 4.49
CA GLY A 34 1.80 22.55 4.20
C GLY A 34 1.74 22.93 2.71
N ALA A 35 2.09 22.03 1.80
CA ALA A 35 1.94 22.27 0.37
C ALA A 35 0.51 21.93 -0.08
N ALA A 36 -0.08 22.76 -0.90
CA ALA A 36 -1.35 22.49 -1.53
C ALA A 36 -1.22 21.29 -2.48
N TYR A 37 -2.06 20.29 -2.30
CA TYR A 37 -2.15 19.17 -3.23
C TYR A 37 -2.91 19.61 -4.50
N THR A 38 -2.40 19.20 -5.64
CA THR A 38 -3.05 19.49 -6.93
C THR A 38 -4.26 18.58 -7.12
N ALA A 39 -5.39 19.16 -7.49
CA ALA A 39 -6.60 18.39 -7.79
C ALA A 39 -6.38 17.38 -8.94
N GLY A 40 -7.10 16.26 -8.89
CA GLY A 40 -7.02 15.20 -9.90
C GLY A 40 -5.80 14.29 -9.80
N ARG A 41 -5.03 14.36 -8.70
CA ARG A 41 -3.88 13.50 -8.45
C ARG A 41 -4.07 12.66 -7.19
N TRP A 42 -3.47 11.49 -7.18
CA TRP A 42 -3.33 10.65 -5.98
C TRP A 42 -2.00 10.93 -5.31
N TYR A 43 -2.02 10.99 -4.00
CA TYR A 43 -0.83 11.24 -3.18
C TYR A 43 -0.64 10.10 -2.19
N ASP A 44 0.60 9.60 -2.13
CA ASP A 44 1.01 8.71 -1.06
C ASP A 44 1.22 9.51 0.22
N LEU A 45 0.50 9.15 1.26
CA LEU A 45 0.61 9.81 2.55
C LEU A 45 1.59 9.10 3.49
N SER A 46 2.14 7.95 3.12
CA SER A 46 3.05 7.18 3.98
C SER A 46 4.34 7.92 4.32
N PRO A 47 4.95 8.74 3.43
CA PRO A 47 6.18 9.46 3.75
C PRO A 47 5.98 10.68 4.67
N LEU A 48 4.75 11.07 4.93
CA LEU A 48 4.48 12.22 5.80
C LEU A 48 4.81 11.90 7.24
N ASN A 49 5.21 12.92 8.00
CA ASN A 49 5.45 12.79 9.44
C ASN A 49 4.16 12.44 10.20
N GLY A 50 4.29 11.73 11.31
CA GLY A 50 3.16 11.38 12.17
C GLY A 50 3.21 9.94 12.67
N THR A 51 2.03 9.36 12.85
CA THR A 51 1.86 7.97 13.28
C THR A 51 1.12 7.18 12.20
N PRO A 52 1.66 6.04 11.74
CA PRO A 52 3.02 5.53 11.97
C PRO A 52 4.11 6.49 11.46
N ILE A 53 5.37 6.23 11.82
CA ILE A 53 6.51 7.06 11.41
C ILE A 53 6.56 7.19 9.87
N ALA A 54 7.25 8.24 9.40
CA ALA A 54 7.40 8.48 7.98
C ALA A 54 8.08 7.28 7.29
N ASN A 55 7.47 6.82 6.21
CA ASN A 55 8.07 5.82 5.35
C ASN A 55 9.17 6.45 4.49
N THR A 56 10.32 5.81 4.43
CA THR A 56 11.46 6.27 3.63
C THR A 56 11.67 5.49 2.33
N TRP A 57 10.82 4.51 2.05
CA TRP A 57 11.00 3.61 0.90
C TRP A 57 12.42 3.00 0.84
N ALA A 58 12.96 2.67 2.02
CA ALA A 58 14.32 2.17 2.17
C ALA A 58 14.50 0.82 1.49
N GLY A 59 15.73 0.52 1.13
CA GLY A 59 16.13 -0.77 0.54
C GLY A 59 17.19 -0.61 -0.54
N THR A 60 17.70 -1.72 -1.00
CA THR A 60 18.65 -1.74 -2.13
C THR A 60 17.92 -1.31 -3.40
N ALA A 61 18.49 -0.33 -4.10
CA ALA A 61 17.90 0.20 -5.32
C ALA A 61 17.58 -0.93 -6.32
N LEU A 62 16.43 -0.83 -6.95
CA LEU A 62 15.90 -1.77 -7.97
C LEU A 62 15.63 -3.20 -7.47
N ASN A 63 15.85 -3.50 -6.20
CA ASN A 63 15.56 -4.81 -5.63
C ASN A 63 14.20 -4.85 -4.97
N ALA A 64 13.48 -5.95 -5.16
CA ALA A 64 12.18 -6.16 -4.51
C ALA A 64 12.30 -6.09 -2.98
N GLN A 65 11.46 -5.30 -2.35
CA GLN A 65 11.33 -5.20 -0.91
C GLN A 65 9.91 -5.61 -0.49
N VAL A 66 9.80 -6.32 0.62
CA VAL A 66 8.52 -6.65 1.24
C VAL A 66 8.22 -5.59 2.30
N PRO A 67 7.06 -4.91 2.25
CA PRO A 67 6.66 -4.02 3.32
C PRO A 67 6.53 -4.76 4.63
N SER A 68 7.02 -4.15 5.70
CA SER A 68 6.93 -4.69 7.06
C SER A 68 5.78 -4.02 7.82
N GLU A 69 5.16 -4.74 8.74
CA GLU A 69 4.13 -4.20 9.63
C GLU A 69 4.67 -3.09 10.54
N THR A 70 5.98 -3.04 10.76
CA THR A 70 6.65 -2.02 11.57
C THR A 70 7.18 -0.84 10.76
N SER A 71 7.08 -0.91 9.44
CA SER A 71 7.47 0.20 8.58
C SER A 71 6.40 1.29 8.54
N GLY A 72 6.78 2.49 8.15
CA GLY A 72 5.85 3.63 8.01
C GLY A 72 4.71 3.43 6.99
N PHE A 73 4.71 2.33 6.25
CA PHE A 73 3.63 1.97 5.34
C PHE A 73 2.34 1.54 6.04
N SER A 74 2.46 0.89 7.21
CA SER A 74 1.40 0.02 7.65
C SER A 74 0.49 0.64 8.69
N LEU A 75 -0.79 0.38 8.51
CA LEU A 75 -1.74 0.36 9.60
C LEU A 75 -1.62 -1.02 10.28
N TYR A 76 -0.97 -1.05 11.44
CA TYR A 76 -0.84 -2.29 12.19
C TYR A 76 -2.21 -2.83 12.58
N HIS A 77 -2.49 -4.05 12.17
CA HIS A 77 -3.80 -4.67 12.35
C HIS A 77 -3.85 -5.72 13.46
N GLY A 78 -2.89 -5.71 14.41
CA GLY A 78 -2.84 -6.65 15.52
C GLY A 78 -2.22 -8.02 15.18
N GLY A 79 -1.40 -8.11 14.13
CA GLY A 79 -0.73 -9.33 13.69
C GLY A 79 -1.64 -10.31 12.93
N ASN A 80 -1.06 -11.41 12.48
CA ASN A 80 -1.78 -12.43 11.74
C ASN A 80 -2.63 -13.30 12.67
N VAL A 81 -3.77 -13.76 12.19
CA VAL A 81 -4.57 -14.81 12.84
C VAL A 81 -4.42 -16.10 12.07
N SER A 82 -4.20 -17.19 12.80
CA SER A 82 -4.13 -18.54 12.22
C SER A 82 -5.53 -19.16 12.24
N THR A 83 -5.91 -19.81 11.16
CA THR A 83 -7.20 -20.44 10.91
C THR A 83 -8.40 -19.50 10.72
N ASP A 84 -8.37 -18.29 11.26
CA ASP A 84 -9.44 -17.31 11.13
C ASP A 84 -9.14 -16.26 10.02
N VAL A 85 -10.16 -15.53 9.60
CA VAL A 85 -10.05 -14.44 8.62
C VAL A 85 -10.31 -13.12 9.30
N LYS A 86 -9.43 -12.15 9.09
CA LYS A 86 -9.67 -10.78 9.52
C LYS A 86 -10.52 -10.03 8.50
N ASN A 87 -11.46 -9.29 9.01
CA ASN A 87 -12.33 -8.45 8.20
C ASN A 87 -12.16 -6.98 8.60
N LEU A 88 -12.05 -6.10 7.61
CA LEU A 88 -12.13 -4.67 7.82
C LEU A 88 -13.60 -4.30 8.10
N LEU A 89 -13.89 -3.88 9.33
CA LEU A 89 -15.25 -3.51 9.72
C LEU A 89 -15.60 -2.08 9.35
N ASN A 90 -14.66 -1.17 9.54
CA ASN A 90 -14.86 0.24 9.27
C ASN A 90 -13.52 0.92 8.98
N MET A 91 -13.56 1.92 8.11
CA MET A 91 -12.46 2.85 7.88
C MET A 91 -13.04 4.26 7.83
N GLY A 92 -12.56 5.11 8.71
CA GLY A 92 -12.94 6.52 8.75
C GLY A 92 -11.72 7.42 8.66
N ALA A 93 -11.88 8.58 8.07
CA ALA A 93 -10.85 9.61 8.05
C ALA A 93 -11.47 10.99 8.27
N VAL A 94 -10.73 11.82 8.96
CA VAL A 94 -11.10 13.21 9.19
C VAL A 94 -9.91 14.12 8.89
N SER A 95 -10.20 15.30 8.36
CA SER A 95 -9.19 16.35 8.25
C SER A 95 -9.22 17.21 9.52
N ALA A 96 -8.05 17.53 10.05
CA ALA A 96 -7.91 18.48 11.16
C ALA A 96 -8.13 19.93 10.73
N VAL A 97 -8.21 20.20 9.43
CA VAL A 97 -8.42 21.55 8.87
C VAL A 97 -9.91 21.74 8.60
N ALA A 98 -10.53 22.67 9.30
CA ALA A 98 -11.99 22.92 9.24
C ALA A 98 -12.49 23.31 7.85
N THR A 99 -11.64 23.87 7.01
CA THR A 99 -11.97 24.31 5.65
C THR A 99 -11.60 23.28 4.57
N ALA A 100 -11.01 22.13 4.98
CA ALA A 100 -10.64 21.10 4.01
C ALA A 100 -11.88 20.35 3.52
N VAL A 101 -11.97 20.22 2.21
CA VAL A 101 -13.02 19.40 1.59
C VAL A 101 -12.73 17.92 1.90
N PRO A 102 -13.75 17.10 2.16
CA PRO A 102 -13.57 15.65 2.30
C PRO A 102 -12.82 15.09 1.10
N SER A 103 -11.75 14.34 1.36
CA SER A 103 -10.95 13.70 0.31
C SER A 103 -11.29 12.23 0.25
N THR A 104 -11.25 11.68 -0.96
CA THR A 104 -11.32 10.22 -1.12
C THR A 104 -10.01 9.61 -0.64
N LEU A 105 -10.09 8.62 0.26
CA LEU A 105 -8.96 7.84 0.71
C LEU A 105 -9.03 6.44 0.11
N MET A 106 -7.88 5.92 -0.26
CA MET A 106 -7.72 4.55 -0.74
C MET A 106 -6.76 3.82 0.18
N LEU A 107 -7.24 2.72 0.78
CA LEU A 107 -6.38 1.78 1.49
C LEU A 107 -5.89 0.74 0.49
N VAL A 108 -4.58 0.55 0.45
CA VAL A 108 -3.91 -0.34 -0.49
C VAL A 108 -3.17 -1.43 0.28
N ASP A 109 -3.35 -2.70 -0.09
CA ASP A 109 -2.49 -3.79 0.36
C ASP A 109 -1.24 -3.82 -0.51
N MET A 110 -0.14 -3.31 0.03
CA MET A 110 1.13 -3.26 -0.68
C MET A 110 1.89 -4.57 -0.48
N CYS A 111 2.09 -5.30 -1.57
CA CYS A 111 2.74 -6.61 -1.53
C CYS A 111 4.27 -6.54 -1.72
N LEU A 112 4.73 -5.71 -2.64
CA LEU A 112 6.14 -5.47 -2.94
C LEU A 112 6.35 -4.03 -3.39
N TYR A 113 7.57 -3.53 -3.21
CA TYR A 113 8.02 -2.29 -3.83
C TYR A 113 9.47 -2.38 -4.27
N TYR A 114 9.86 -1.52 -5.19
CA TYR A 114 11.22 -1.43 -5.73
C TYR A 114 11.71 0.01 -5.57
N PRO A 115 12.60 0.29 -4.60
CA PRO A 115 13.12 1.64 -4.38
C PRO A 115 14.17 2.02 -5.42
N GLY A 116 14.47 3.31 -5.51
CA GLY A 116 15.62 3.82 -6.26
C GLY A 116 15.48 3.79 -7.78
N ILE A 117 14.26 3.71 -8.32
CA ILE A 117 14.05 3.87 -9.76
C ILE A 117 14.37 5.31 -10.14
N SER A 118 15.33 5.52 -11.04
CA SER A 118 15.72 6.84 -11.50
C SER A 118 14.92 7.28 -12.72
N MET A 119 14.18 8.37 -12.56
CA MET A 119 13.44 8.99 -13.68
C MET A 119 14.35 9.73 -14.66
N ASN A 120 15.60 10.01 -14.28
CA ASN A 120 16.57 10.72 -15.13
C ASN A 120 17.43 9.76 -15.97
N SER A 121 17.25 8.46 -15.86
CA SER A 121 18.00 7.47 -16.64
C SER A 121 17.32 7.22 -17.98
N ALA A 122 18.04 7.42 -19.07
CA ALA A 122 17.63 6.99 -20.40
C ALA A 122 17.90 5.50 -20.66
N THR A 123 18.66 4.85 -19.76
CA THR A 123 18.97 3.42 -19.83
C THR A 123 17.89 2.61 -19.13
N ALA A 124 17.52 1.48 -19.72
CA ALA A 124 16.59 0.55 -19.09
C ALA A 124 17.12 0.09 -17.72
N GLN A 125 16.25 0.14 -16.73
CA GLN A 125 16.54 -0.28 -15.36
C GLN A 125 15.85 -1.62 -15.10
N THR A 126 16.64 -2.64 -14.76
CA THR A 126 16.13 -3.97 -14.48
C THR A 126 15.75 -4.11 -13.01
N LEU A 127 14.49 -4.41 -12.74
CA LEU A 127 14.02 -4.71 -11.40
C LEU A 127 14.40 -6.16 -11.05
N VAL A 128 15.00 -6.33 -9.88
CA VAL A 128 15.50 -7.63 -9.41
C VAL A 128 14.54 -8.21 -8.39
N ASN A 129 13.98 -9.38 -8.69
CA ASN A 129 13.03 -10.08 -7.82
C ASN A 129 13.75 -10.85 -6.71
N THR A 130 14.40 -10.13 -5.80
CA THR A 130 15.08 -10.70 -4.62
C THR A 130 14.11 -11.27 -3.60
N ASN A 131 12.88 -10.79 -3.61
CA ASN A 131 11.78 -11.27 -2.77
C ASN A 131 10.60 -11.70 -3.63
N THR A 132 9.85 -12.67 -3.13
CA THR A 132 8.63 -13.17 -3.75
C THR A 132 7.39 -12.66 -3.03
N LEU A 133 6.26 -12.75 -3.70
CA LEU A 133 4.97 -12.43 -3.10
C LEU A 133 4.66 -13.42 -1.98
N THR A 134 4.41 -12.91 -0.79
CA THR A 134 3.93 -13.70 0.35
C THR A 134 2.39 -13.82 0.38
N ARG A 135 1.71 -12.89 -0.29
CA ARG A 135 0.27 -12.87 -0.52
C ARG A 135 0.01 -12.74 -2.03
N TYR A 136 -1.14 -13.18 -2.49
CA TYR A 136 -1.51 -13.16 -3.92
C TYR A 136 -0.44 -13.82 -4.81
N THR A 137 0.06 -14.97 -4.37
CA THR A 137 1.19 -15.68 -4.99
C THR A 137 0.95 -16.06 -6.46
N THR A 138 -0.31 -16.15 -6.87
CA THR A 138 -0.69 -16.34 -8.28
C THR A 138 -0.55 -15.08 -9.12
N GLY A 139 -0.37 -13.91 -8.50
CA GLY A 139 -0.35 -12.61 -9.17
C GLY A 139 -1.72 -12.11 -9.65
N ALA A 140 -2.79 -12.87 -9.40
CA ALA A 140 -4.14 -12.46 -9.84
C ALA A 140 -4.60 -11.20 -9.08
N GLY A 141 -5.06 -10.20 -9.83
CA GLY A 141 -5.58 -8.95 -9.28
C GLY A 141 -4.51 -7.94 -8.84
N LEU A 142 -3.23 -8.26 -8.96
CA LEU A 142 -2.16 -7.31 -8.67
C LEU A 142 -2.16 -6.15 -9.66
N ARG A 143 -1.79 -4.99 -9.14
CA ARG A 143 -1.58 -3.77 -9.93
C ARG A 143 -0.22 -3.19 -9.59
N ALA A 144 0.40 -2.53 -10.56
CA ALA A 144 1.62 -1.75 -10.35
C ALA A 144 1.27 -0.27 -10.36
N ALA A 145 1.91 0.49 -9.48
CA ALA A 145 1.84 1.94 -9.44
C ALA A 145 3.24 2.52 -9.31
N LEU A 146 3.50 3.62 -10.00
CA LEU A 146 4.72 4.39 -9.80
C LEU A 146 4.45 5.46 -8.74
N VAL A 147 5.29 5.48 -7.71
CA VAL A 147 5.24 6.49 -6.64
C VAL A 147 6.43 7.43 -6.80
N ILE A 148 6.16 8.69 -7.07
CA ILE A 148 7.19 9.71 -7.23
C ILE A 148 7.52 10.29 -5.87
N GLN A 149 8.76 10.07 -5.42
CA GLN A 149 9.24 10.51 -4.11
C GLN A 149 10.00 11.83 -4.16
N THR A 150 10.73 12.03 -5.25
CA THR A 150 11.48 13.27 -5.48
C THR A 150 10.92 13.90 -6.73
N THR A 151 10.74 15.22 -6.68
CA THR A 151 10.22 15.97 -7.81
C THR A 151 11.08 15.68 -9.05
N ALA A 152 10.45 15.14 -10.09
CA ALA A 152 11.07 15.04 -11.39
C ALA A 152 11.30 16.44 -11.96
N GLY A 153 12.37 16.61 -12.73
CA GLY A 153 12.64 17.87 -13.42
C GLY A 153 11.51 18.26 -14.38
N ALA A 154 11.62 19.43 -14.99
CA ALA A 154 10.62 19.96 -15.93
C ALA A 154 10.52 19.18 -17.26
N THR A 155 11.44 18.24 -17.52
CA THR A 155 11.44 17.43 -18.73
C THR A 155 10.39 16.35 -18.65
N ALA A 156 9.57 16.19 -19.69
CA ALA A 156 8.62 15.09 -19.79
C ALA A 156 9.37 13.76 -19.92
N HIS A 157 8.96 12.79 -19.12
CA HIS A 157 9.52 11.44 -19.15
C HIS A 157 8.47 10.42 -19.63
N ASN A 158 8.84 9.59 -20.56
CA ASN A 158 8.05 8.44 -20.96
C ASN A 158 8.50 7.23 -20.13
N ILE A 159 7.55 6.59 -19.48
CA ILE A 159 7.80 5.38 -18.68
C ILE A 159 7.19 4.20 -19.41
N ALA A 160 8.03 3.25 -19.76
CA ALA A 160 7.60 1.96 -20.28
C ALA A 160 8.01 0.88 -19.28
N ILE A 161 7.05 0.06 -18.85
CA ILE A 161 7.31 -1.07 -17.95
C ILE A 161 7.11 -2.34 -18.73
N SER A 162 8.17 -3.15 -18.84
CA SER A 162 8.09 -4.49 -19.40
C SER A 162 8.05 -5.54 -18.29
N TYR A 163 7.20 -6.53 -18.43
CA TYR A 163 6.98 -7.55 -17.40
C TYR A 163 6.73 -8.93 -18.01
N THR A 164 6.87 -9.96 -17.20
CA THR A 164 6.43 -11.31 -17.51
C THR A 164 5.04 -11.54 -16.94
N ASN A 165 4.08 -11.93 -17.76
CA ASN A 165 2.72 -12.16 -17.32
C ASN A 165 2.57 -13.49 -16.55
N GLN A 166 1.37 -13.75 -16.03
CA GLN A 166 1.05 -14.97 -15.28
C GLN A 166 1.20 -16.27 -16.10
N ALA A 167 1.10 -16.20 -17.41
CA ALA A 167 1.31 -17.34 -18.30
C ALA A 167 2.80 -17.58 -18.62
N GLY A 168 3.73 -16.84 -17.96
CA GLY A 168 5.17 -16.94 -18.22
C GLY A 168 5.66 -16.23 -19.47
N THR A 169 4.80 -15.47 -20.17
CA THR A 169 5.21 -14.74 -21.39
C THR A 169 5.92 -13.46 -21.00
N ALA A 170 7.20 -13.35 -21.33
CA ALA A 170 8.03 -12.17 -21.11
C ALA A 170 7.77 -11.06 -22.15
N GLY A 171 8.30 -9.86 -21.88
CA GLY A 171 8.25 -8.74 -22.82
C GLY A 171 6.89 -8.11 -23.01
N ARG A 172 5.95 -8.32 -22.09
CA ARG A 172 4.66 -7.61 -22.10
C ARG A 172 4.89 -6.19 -21.57
N THR A 173 4.27 -5.22 -22.21
CA THR A 173 4.31 -3.80 -21.77
C THR A 173 3.01 -3.42 -21.12
N LEU A 174 3.08 -2.60 -20.08
CA LEU A 174 1.89 -1.94 -19.55
C LEU A 174 1.37 -0.96 -20.59
N PRO A 175 0.02 -0.86 -20.75
CA PRO A 175 -0.59 0.11 -21.64
C PRO A 175 -0.38 1.54 -21.20
#